data_18cc024d427cd26163fe038df5fba3bc
#
_entry.id   18cc024d427cd26163fe038df5fba3bc
#
_cell.length_a   1.000
_cell.length_b   1.000
_cell.length_c   1.000
_cell.angle_alpha   90.00
_cell.angle_beta   90.00
_cell.angle_gamma   90.00
#
_symmetry.space_group_name_H-M   'P 1'
#
loop_
_entity.id
_entity.type
_entity.pdbx_description
1 polymer ?
#
loop_
_entity_poly.entity_id
_entity_poly.type
_entity_poly.pdbx_seq_one_letter_code
_entity_poly.pdbx_strand_id
1 'polypeptide(L)'
;MAAERFDHRMLVLLTEADEIEMRTPRGDGSMSSRPIWVVVVDHVPYVRSYAGERGRWYRRAKADGRAELGVEGEALAVRAVPDGGAELDEKISAAYHVKYGRHAPGPTEAMVTPPVVATTMRLEPADG
;
A
#
# COMPACT_ATOMS: atom_id res chain seq x y z
N MET A 1 -23.14 -9.61 3.06
CA MET A 1 -22.18 -8.58 3.21
C MET A 1 -20.77 -9.09 3.37
N ALA A 2 -19.99 -8.95 2.37
CA ALA A 2 -18.60 -9.33 2.48
C ALA A 2 -17.87 -8.40 3.45
N ALA A 3 -16.93 -8.93 4.20
CA ALA A 3 -16.08 -8.12 5.04
C ALA A 3 -15.18 -7.29 4.14
N GLU A 4 -15.20 -5.98 4.35
CA GLU A 4 -14.37 -5.05 3.59
C GLU A 4 -13.01 -4.87 4.23
N ARG A 5 -12.67 -5.70 5.22
CA ARG A 5 -11.45 -5.58 5.99
C ARG A 5 -10.69 -6.88 6.03
N PHE A 6 -9.37 -6.75 6.15
CA PHE A 6 -8.52 -7.91 6.40
C PHE A 6 -8.76 -8.40 7.81
N ASP A 7 -8.52 -9.71 8.04
CA ASP A 7 -8.67 -10.24 9.37
C ASP A 7 -7.51 -9.76 10.25
N HIS A 8 -7.66 -9.99 11.56
CA HIS A 8 -6.69 -9.50 12.54
C HIS A 8 -5.28 -10.02 12.27
N ARG A 9 -5.16 -11.30 11.94
CA ARG A 9 -3.85 -11.90 11.67
C ARG A 9 -3.14 -11.19 10.52
N MET A 10 -3.85 -10.94 9.44
CA MET A 10 -3.25 -10.27 8.29
C MET A 10 -2.89 -8.82 8.61
N LEU A 11 -3.72 -8.12 9.38
CA LEU A 11 -3.40 -6.75 9.78
C LEU A 11 -2.14 -6.70 10.63
N VAL A 12 -1.93 -7.68 11.52
CA VAL A 12 -0.70 -7.75 12.31
C VAL A 12 0.50 -7.99 11.40
N LEU A 13 0.38 -8.92 10.44
CA LEU A 13 1.48 -9.17 9.50
C LEU A 13 1.84 -7.92 8.72
N LEU A 14 0.85 -7.19 8.23
CA LEU A 14 1.09 -5.97 7.46
C LEU A 14 1.69 -4.86 8.33
N THR A 15 1.27 -4.78 9.58
CA THR A 15 1.79 -3.79 10.50
C THR A 15 3.26 -4.04 10.81
N GLU A 16 3.65 -5.32 10.93
CA GLU A 16 5.01 -5.68 11.34
C GLU A 16 5.97 -5.90 10.19
N ALA A 17 5.48 -6.15 8.98
CA ALA A 17 6.35 -6.41 7.84
C ALA A 17 7.11 -5.14 7.44
N ASP A 18 8.43 -5.27 7.23
CA ASP A 18 9.23 -4.13 6.79
C ASP A 18 8.80 -3.70 5.39
N GLU A 19 8.49 -4.65 4.53
CA GLU A 19 7.98 -4.34 3.20
C GLU A 19 7.14 -5.51 2.71
N ILE A 20 6.32 -5.24 1.70
CA ILE A 20 5.49 -6.25 1.06
C ILE A 20 5.80 -6.24 -0.43
N GLU A 21 5.43 -7.33 -1.12
CA GLU A 21 5.51 -7.37 -2.58
C GLU A 21 4.20 -6.88 -3.14
N MET A 22 4.26 -5.86 -3.96
CA MET A 22 3.08 -5.39 -4.68
C MET A 22 3.15 -5.96 -6.10
N ARG A 23 2.21 -6.83 -6.44
CA ARG A 23 2.15 -7.47 -7.76
C ARG A 23 1.00 -6.90 -8.55
N THR A 24 1.30 -6.44 -9.76
CA THR A 24 0.30 -5.82 -10.62
C THR A 24 0.37 -6.42 -12.02
N PRO A 25 -0.79 -6.57 -12.70
CA PRO A 25 -0.79 -7.17 -14.03
C PRO A 25 -0.18 -6.24 -15.07
N ARG A 26 0.61 -6.81 -16.00
CA ARG A 26 1.25 -6.04 -17.07
C ARG A 26 0.40 -5.96 -18.34
N GLY A 27 -0.68 -6.71 -18.42
CA GLY A 27 -1.52 -6.71 -19.62
C GLY A 27 -1.16 -7.78 -20.62
N ASP A 28 -0.01 -8.46 -20.47
CA ASP A 28 0.41 -9.54 -21.36
C ASP A 28 0.28 -10.91 -20.68
N GLY A 29 -0.42 -10.96 -19.56
CA GLY A 29 -0.60 -12.20 -18.80
C GLY A 29 0.43 -12.38 -17.69
N SER A 30 1.47 -11.55 -17.65
CA SER A 30 2.48 -11.62 -16.60
C SER A 30 2.19 -10.62 -15.51
N MET A 31 2.88 -10.78 -14.38
CA MET A 31 2.76 -9.89 -13.23
C MET A 31 4.08 -9.19 -12.99
N SER A 32 4.01 -7.90 -12.67
CA SER A 32 5.17 -7.15 -12.18
C SER A 32 5.16 -7.23 -10.66
N SER A 33 6.30 -7.39 -10.03
CA SER A 33 6.41 -7.46 -8.58
C SER A 33 7.43 -6.43 -8.10
N ARG A 34 7.05 -5.67 -7.06
CA ARG A 34 7.91 -4.64 -6.49
C ARG A 34 7.80 -4.64 -4.97
N PRO A 35 8.91 -4.54 -4.27
CA PRO A 35 8.83 -4.33 -2.81
C PRO A 35 8.39 -2.90 -2.53
N ILE A 36 7.42 -2.75 -1.65
CA ILE A 36 6.94 -1.43 -1.24
C ILE A 36 6.68 -1.43 0.26
N TRP A 37 6.57 -0.23 0.82
CA TRP A 37 6.22 -0.03 2.21
C TRP A 37 4.70 -0.04 2.37
N VAL A 38 4.23 -0.44 3.54
CA VAL A 38 2.82 -0.46 3.88
C VAL A 38 2.65 0.02 5.32
N VAL A 39 1.59 0.78 5.57
CA VAL A 39 1.21 1.18 6.92
C VAL A 39 -0.25 0.81 7.15
N VAL A 40 -0.62 0.58 8.39
CA VAL A 40 -1.99 0.25 8.77
C VAL A 40 -2.50 1.37 9.67
N VAL A 41 -3.61 1.97 9.28
CA VAL A 41 -4.25 3.06 10.03
C VAL A 41 -5.72 2.68 10.22
N ASP A 42 -6.17 2.64 11.46
CA ASP A 42 -7.56 2.31 11.78
C ASP A 42 -8.02 1.02 11.10
N HIS A 43 -7.16 0.00 11.16
CA HIS A 43 -7.43 -1.35 10.63
C HIS A 43 -7.48 -1.42 9.10
N VAL A 44 -6.97 -0.41 8.41
CA VAL A 44 -6.94 -0.38 6.94
C VAL A 44 -5.49 -0.20 6.48
N PRO A 45 -5.00 -1.07 5.58
CA PRO A 45 -3.65 -0.90 5.03
C PRO A 45 -3.65 0.18 3.94
N TYR A 46 -2.59 0.98 3.94
CA TYR A 46 -2.39 2.03 2.94
C TYR A 46 -0.99 1.94 2.35
N VAL A 47 -0.89 2.29 1.09
CA VAL A 47 0.37 2.33 0.37
C VAL A 47 0.48 3.65 -0.38
N ARG A 48 1.71 4.05 -0.67
CA ARG A 48 2.01 5.24 -1.46
C ARG A 48 3.13 4.90 -2.43
N SER A 49 3.14 5.56 -3.58
CA SER A 49 4.18 5.35 -4.58
C SER A 49 5.34 6.30 -4.33
N TYR A 50 6.50 5.75 -4.00
CA TYR A 50 7.72 6.53 -3.76
C TYR A 50 8.07 7.41 -4.97
N ALA A 51 7.82 6.92 -6.16
CA ALA A 51 8.07 7.67 -7.40
C ALA A 51 6.91 8.62 -7.77
N GLY A 52 5.90 8.74 -6.89
CA GLY A 52 4.74 9.57 -7.18
C GLY A 52 3.92 8.96 -8.31
N GLU A 53 3.31 9.81 -9.12
CA GLU A 53 2.45 9.36 -10.21
C GLU A 53 3.21 8.66 -11.33
N ARG A 54 4.54 8.74 -11.32
CA ARG A 54 5.37 8.04 -12.32
C ARG A 54 5.57 6.58 -11.98
N GLY A 55 5.28 6.17 -10.76
CA GLY A 55 5.48 4.79 -10.33
C GLY A 55 4.71 3.81 -11.20
N ARG A 56 5.41 2.80 -11.75
CA ARG A 56 4.76 1.86 -12.65
C ARG A 56 3.70 1.01 -11.97
N TRP A 57 4.02 0.49 -10.78
CA TRP A 57 3.03 -0.31 -10.07
C TRP A 57 1.80 0.52 -9.72
N TYR A 58 2.02 1.77 -9.34
CA TYR A 58 0.92 2.67 -9.00
C TYR A 58 0.00 2.91 -10.19
N ARG A 59 0.60 3.17 -11.35
CA ARG A 59 -0.18 3.41 -12.56
C ARG A 59 -0.98 2.19 -12.97
N ARG A 60 -0.38 0.99 -12.85
CA ARG A 60 -1.08 -0.25 -13.15
C ARG A 60 -2.20 -0.51 -12.17
N ALA A 61 -1.94 -0.34 -10.87
CA ALA A 61 -2.96 -0.55 -9.85
C ALA A 61 -4.11 0.42 -10.00
N LYS A 62 -3.80 1.67 -10.32
CA LYS A 62 -4.82 2.69 -10.51
C LYS A 62 -5.70 2.38 -11.72
N ALA A 63 -5.09 1.91 -12.80
CA ALA A 63 -5.84 1.61 -14.02
C ALA A 63 -6.70 0.35 -13.89
N ASP A 64 -6.17 -0.69 -13.24
CA ASP A 64 -6.84 -1.98 -13.14
C ASP A 64 -7.70 -2.10 -11.88
N GLY A 65 -7.25 -1.54 -10.78
CA GLY A 65 -7.94 -1.65 -9.50
C GLY A 65 -7.63 -2.92 -8.73
N ARG A 66 -6.95 -3.89 -9.37
CA ARG A 66 -6.64 -5.16 -8.75
C ARG A 66 -5.14 -5.34 -8.61
N ALA A 67 -4.75 -6.01 -7.54
CA ALA A 67 -3.35 -6.32 -7.30
C ALA A 67 -3.26 -7.55 -6.41
N GLU A 68 -2.05 -8.04 -6.22
CA GLU A 68 -1.80 -9.13 -5.30
C GLU A 68 -0.69 -8.70 -4.35
N LEU A 69 -0.85 -8.97 -3.09
CA LEU A 69 0.21 -8.71 -2.10
C LEU A 69 0.93 -10.00 -1.76
N GLY A 70 2.25 -9.91 -1.68
CA GLY A 70 3.04 -10.98 -1.09
C GLY A 70 3.55 -10.51 0.25
N VAL A 71 3.25 -11.23 1.31
CA VAL A 71 3.72 -10.89 2.66
C VAL A 71 3.97 -12.18 3.44
N GLU A 72 5.17 -12.31 3.98
CA GLU A 72 5.56 -13.46 4.79
C GLU A 72 5.23 -14.80 4.15
N GLY A 73 5.47 -14.91 2.84
CA GLY A 73 5.21 -16.15 2.11
C GLY A 73 3.77 -16.36 1.69
N GLU A 74 2.88 -15.47 2.04
CA GLU A 74 1.47 -15.58 1.66
C GLU A 74 1.16 -14.66 0.49
N ALA A 75 0.24 -15.06 -0.36
CA ALA A 75 -0.24 -14.26 -1.47
C ALA A 75 -1.71 -13.92 -1.24
N LEU A 76 -2.06 -12.67 -1.50
CA LEU A 76 -3.37 -12.15 -1.14
C LEU A 76 -3.92 -11.25 -2.23
N ALA A 77 -5.08 -11.58 -2.78
CA ALA A 77 -5.71 -10.73 -3.78
C ALA A 77 -6.33 -9.50 -3.10
N VAL A 78 -6.11 -8.34 -3.67
CA VAL A 78 -6.60 -7.08 -3.09
C VAL A 78 -7.13 -6.16 -4.18
N ARG A 79 -7.94 -5.20 -3.77
CA ARG A 79 -8.27 -4.04 -4.57
C ARG A 79 -7.48 -2.86 -4.04
N ALA A 80 -6.91 -2.09 -4.95
CA ALA A 80 -6.20 -0.86 -4.62
C ALA A 80 -7.09 0.31 -5.02
N VAL A 81 -7.49 1.11 -4.05
CA VAL A 81 -8.46 2.17 -4.25
C VAL A 81 -7.84 3.51 -3.84
N PRO A 82 -7.77 4.48 -4.76
CA PRO A 82 -7.28 5.80 -4.39
C PRO A 82 -8.07 6.37 -3.22
N ASP A 83 -7.39 6.97 -2.27
CA ASP A 83 -8.01 7.49 -1.06
C ASP A 83 -7.19 8.68 -0.56
N GLY A 84 -7.79 9.50 0.27
CA GLY A 84 -7.08 10.65 0.81
C GLY A 84 -8.02 11.63 1.50
N GLY A 85 -7.50 12.81 1.76
CA GLY A 85 -8.19 13.85 2.51
C GLY A 85 -7.27 14.36 3.60
N ALA A 86 -7.40 15.62 3.99
CA ALA A 86 -6.45 16.26 4.89
C ALA A 86 -6.19 15.46 6.16
N GLU A 87 -7.25 15.03 6.82
CA GLU A 87 -7.11 14.32 8.08
C GLU A 87 -6.50 12.91 7.87
N LEU A 88 -6.99 12.21 6.86
CA LEU A 88 -6.47 10.86 6.57
C LEU A 88 -5.01 10.93 6.12
N ASP A 89 -4.67 11.90 5.28
CA ASP A 89 -3.29 12.06 4.81
C ASP A 89 -2.33 12.29 5.98
N GLU A 90 -2.74 13.07 6.96
CA GLU A 90 -1.91 13.32 8.14
C GLU A 90 -1.73 12.05 8.97
N LYS A 91 -2.80 11.28 9.15
CA LYS A 91 -2.72 10.02 9.91
C LYS A 91 -1.80 9.02 9.23
N ILE A 92 -1.90 8.92 7.91
CA ILE A 92 -1.05 8.00 7.15
C ILE A 92 0.40 8.45 7.21
N SER A 93 0.65 9.76 7.04
CA SER A 93 2.01 10.30 7.13
C SER A 93 2.62 10.05 8.51
N ALA A 94 1.83 10.23 9.57
CA ALA A 94 2.29 9.94 10.93
C ALA A 94 2.64 8.46 11.08
N ALA A 95 1.84 7.58 10.48
CA ALA A 95 2.10 6.14 10.53
C ALA A 95 3.41 5.79 9.83
N TYR A 96 3.73 6.43 8.70
CA TYR A 96 5.02 6.23 8.05
C TYR A 96 6.17 6.66 8.96
N HIS A 97 6.05 7.79 9.63
CA HIS A 97 7.09 8.25 10.56
C HIS A 97 7.28 7.28 11.73
N VAL A 98 6.18 6.80 12.29
CA VAL A 98 6.26 5.86 13.41
C VAL A 98 6.92 4.56 12.99
N LYS A 99 6.54 4.03 11.85
CA LYS A 99 7.02 2.70 11.42
C LYS A 99 8.42 2.74 10.83
N TYR A 100 8.72 3.75 10.01
CA TYR A 100 9.94 3.76 9.21
C TYR A 100 10.90 4.90 9.55
N GLY A 101 10.43 5.95 10.21
CA GLY A 101 11.22 7.17 10.38
C GLY A 101 12.53 6.97 11.12
N ARG A 102 12.57 6.06 12.09
CA ARG A 102 13.77 5.82 12.86
C ARG A 102 14.87 5.14 12.04
N HIS A 103 14.46 4.20 11.19
CA HIS A 103 15.42 3.38 10.44
C HIS A 103 15.74 3.95 9.05
N ALA A 104 14.83 4.72 8.49
CA ALA A 104 14.97 5.24 7.13
C ALA A 104 14.44 6.68 7.06
N PRO A 105 15.08 7.62 7.74
CA PRO A 105 14.55 8.99 7.83
C PRO A 105 14.43 9.70 6.46
N GLY A 106 15.42 9.52 5.59
CA GLY A 106 15.37 10.16 4.28
C GLY A 106 14.21 9.66 3.41
N PRO A 107 14.12 8.35 3.18
CA PRO A 107 12.99 7.82 2.42
C PRO A 107 11.64 8.12 3.06
N THR A 108 11.55 8.14 4.40
CA THR A 108 10.30 8.47 5.08
C THR A 108 9.88 9.90 4.78
N GLU A 109 10.83 10.84 4.75
CA GLU A 109 10.51 12.22 4.39
C GLU A 109 9.96 12.30 2.97
N ALA A 110 10.51 11.51 2.06
CA ALA A 110 10.01 11.49 0.69
C ALA A 110 8.56 11.01 0.63
N MET A 111 8.22 10.03 1.48
CA MET A 111 6.87 9.44 1.48
C MET A 111 5.78 10.39 1.98
N VAL A 112 6.15 11.49 2.62
CA VAL A 112 5.18 12.46 3.11
C VAL A 112 5.18 13.76 2.31
N THR A 113 5.87 13.79 1.17
CA THR A 113 5.82 14.96 0.29
C THR A 113 4.53 14.98 -0.50
N PRO A 114 4.03 16.17 -0.90
CA PRO A 114 2.75 16.24 -1.60
C PRO A 114 2.60 15.35 -2.82
N PRO A 115 3.59 15.25 -3.73
CA PRO A 115 3.42 14.36 -4.89
C PRO A 115 3.24 12.89 -4.51
N VAL A 116 3.87 12.45 -3.44
CA VAL A 116 3.76 11.06 -2.99
C VAL A 116 2.45 10.87 -2.21
N VAL A 117 2.07 11.84 -1.39
CA VAL A 117 0.79 11.79 -0.67
C VAL A 117 -0.38 11.66 -1.65
N ALA A 118 -0.29 12.32 -2.80
CA ALA A 118 -1.34 12.26 -3.81
C ALA A 118 -1.54 10.84 -4.38
N THR A 119 -0.61 9.92 -4.16
CA THR A 119 -0.71 8.55 -4.64
C THR A 119 -1.27 7.58 -3.60
N THR A 120 -1.77 8.07 -2.48
CA THR A 120 -2.28 7.21 -1.42
C THR A 120 -3.39 6.29 -1.93
N MET A 121 -3.26 5.02 -1.63
CA MET A 121 -4.29 4.03 -1.93
C MET A 121 -4.58 3.19 -0.69
N ARG A 122 -5.86 2.95 -0.43
CA ARG A 122 -6.21 1.96 0.57
C ARG A 122 -6.30 0.60 -0.09
N LEU A 123 -5.94 -0.42 0.64
CA LEU A 123 -6.03 -1.78 0.15
C LEU A 123 -7.22 -2.46 0.80
N GLU A 124 -8.01 -3.16 -0.01
CA GLU A 124 -9.19 -3.90 0.44
C GLU A 124 -9.04 -5.35 0.03
N PRO A 125 -9.51 -6.30 0.84
CA PRO A 125 -9.50 -7.70 0.41
C PRO A 125 -10.36 -7.85 -0.83
N ALA A 126 -9.86 -8.57 -1.83
CA ALA A 126 -10.65 -8.87 -3.01
C ALA A 126 -11.26 -10.25 -2.86
N ASP A 127 -12.50 -10.39 -3.29
CA ASP A 127 -13.13 -11.69 -3.27
C ASP A 127 -12.52 -12.55 -4.38
N GLY A 128 -12.18 -13.71 -4.01
CA GLY A 128 -11.53 -14.75 -4.71
C GLY A 128 -11.44 -14.86 -6.15
#